data_9f82b66e1b5bc00ca0b6a8099e18043a
#
_entry.id   9f82b66e1b5bc00ca0b6a8099e18043a
#
_cell.length_a   1.000
_cell.length_b   1.000
_cell.length_c   1.000
_cell.angle_alpha   90.00
_cell.angle_beta   90.00
_cell.angle_gamma   90.00
#
_symmetry.space_group_name_H-M   'P 1'
#
loop_
_entity.id
_entity.type
_entity.pdbx_description
1 polymer ?
#
loop_
_entity_poly.entity_id
_entity_poly.type
_entity_poly.pdbx_seq_one_letter_code
_entity_poly.pdbx_strand_id
1 'polypeptide(L)'
;FTPDGNGLNEYLYPVLMGFRKLTYFRVYDRWGKMLFQTQNEKPGWDGRTNGEKVALQTVVWMVEAVDVDGIVHKEQGTTVLLR
;
A
#
# COMPACT_ATOMS: atom_id res chain seq x y z
N PHE A 1 4.90 4.60 -7.85
CA PHE A 1 5.26 5.69 -6.90
C PHE A 1 6.77 5.78 -6.78
N THR A 2 7.25 6.95 -6.40
CA THR A 2 8.68 7.30 -6.44
C THR A 2 9.11 7.91 -5.09
N PRO A 3 9.47 7.10 -4.10
CA PRO A 3 9.83 7.62 -2.78
C PRO A 3 11.30 8.11 -2.76
N ASP A 4 11.56 9.23 -3.43
CA ASP A 4 12.90 9.78 -3.60
C ASP A 4 13.16 11.06 -2.80
N GLY A 5 12.21 11.48 -1.96
CA GLY A 5 12.36 12.68 -1.13
C GLY A 5 11.96 13.98 -1.79
N ASN A 6 11.37 13.94 -2.99
CA ASN A 6 11.00 15.16 -3.72
C ASN A 6 9.61 15.71 -3.35
N GLY A 7 8.89 15.05 -2.46
CA GLY A 7 7.55 15.45 -2.03
C GLY A 7 6.41 15.01 -2.93
N LEU A 8 6.71 14.27 -4.01
CA LEU A 8 5.71 13.77 -4.95
C LEU A 8 5.74 12.24 -4.96
N ASN A 9 4.57 11.59 -4.81
CA ASN A 9 4.45 10.14 -4.85
C ASN A 9 5.40 9.41 -3.90
N GLU A 10 5.59 9.98 -2.71
CA GLU A 10 6.51 9.44 -1.70
C GLU A 10 5.99 8.17 -1.03
N TYR A 11 4.67 8.01 -0.97
CA TYR A 11 4.02 6.92 -0.26
C TYR A 11 3.01 6.21 -1.14
N LEU A 12 2.93 4.90 -0.97
CA LEU A 12 1.86 4.09 -1.56
C LEU A 12 0.80 3.87 -0.48
N TYR A 13 -0.43 4.33 -0.73
CA TYR A 13 -1.54 4.15 0.21
C TYR A 13 -2.85 4.03 -0.55
N PRO A 14 -3.86 3.37 0.05
CA PRO A 14 -5.17 3.27 -0.58
C PRO A 14 -5.94 4.59 -0.42
N VAL A 15 -6.76 4.91 -1.41
CA VAL A 15 -7.71 6.02 -1.32
C VAL A 15 -9.07 5.42 -1.06
N LEU A 16 -9.62 5.67 0.14
CA LEU A 16 -10.86 5.05 0.61
C LEU A 16 -11.95 6.11 0.72
N MET A 17 -12.88 6.10 -0.22
CA MET A 17 -14.04 6.98 -0.20
C MET A 17 -15.28 6.14 0.11
N GLY A 18 -16.08 6.60 1.10
CA GLY A 18 -17.28 5.87 1.51
C GLY A 18 -17.01 4.66 2.39
N PHE A 19 -15.81 4.55 2.95
CA PHE A 19 -15.45 3.45 3.83
C PHE A 19 -15.37 3.91 5.28
N ARG A 20 -15.76 3.00 6.19
CA ARG A 20 -15.73 3.25 7.63
C ARG A 20 -14.39 2.89 8.25
N LYS A 21 -13.78 1.80 7.77
CA LYS A 21 -12.61 1.21 8.40
C LYS A 21 -11.74 0.50 7.38
N LEU A 22 -10.44 0.70 7.50
CA LEU A 22 -9.45 -0.08 6.78
C LEU A 22 -9.11 -1.31 7.63
N THR A 23 -9.37 -2.50 7.10
CA THR A 23 -9.01 -3.74 7.77
C THR A 23 -7.51 -4.00 7.65
N TYR A 24 -7.00 -3.90 6.43
CA TYR A 24 -5.56 -3.96 6.18
C TYR A 24 -5.23 -3.37 4.81
N PHE A 25 -4.01 -2.91 4.69
CA PHE A 25 -3.36 -2.59 3.41
C PHE A 25 -2.01 -3.28 3.41
N ARG A 26 -1.76 -4.12 2.41
CA ARG A 26 -0.54 -4.93 2.31
C ARG A 26 0.11 -4.72 0.97
N VAL A 27 1.44 -4.76 0.97
CA VAL A 27 2.25 -4.69 -0.25
C VAL A 27 3.16 -5.90 -0.28
N TYR A 28 3.20 -6.58 -1.42
CA TYR A 28 4.03 -7.78 -1.64
C TYR A 28 4.92 -7.56 -2.84
N ASP A 29 6.08 -8.23 -2.83
CA ASP A 29 6.87 -8.30 -4.05
C ASP A 29 6.23 -9.31 -5.02
N ARG A 30 6.80 -9.42 -6.23
CA ARG A 30 6.26 -10.34 -7.24
C ARG A 30 6.42 -11.82 -6.87
N TRP A 31 7.22 -12.11 -5.86
CA TRP A 31 7.44 -13.47 -5.37
C TRP A 31 6.51 -13.82 -4.22
N GLY A 32 5.65 -12.91 -3.80
CA GLY A 32 4.71 -13.12 -2.71
C GLY A 32 5.26 -12.80 -1.32
N LYS A 33 6.45 -12.22 -1.23
CA LYS A 33 7.00 -11.79 0.05
C LYS A 33 6.35 -10.49 0.49
N MET A 34 5.83 -10.45 1.71
CA MET A 34 5.22 -9.23 2.24
C MET A 34 6.28 -8.19 2.57
N LEU A 35 6.13 -7.01 1.95
CA LEU A 35 7.05 -5.89 2.13
C LEU A 35 6.52 -4.89 3.16
N PHE A 36 5.21 -4.79 3.31
CA PHE A 36 4.58 -3.81 4.17
C PHE A 36 3.17 -4.22 4.52
N GLN A 37 2.71 -3.85 5.73
CA GLN A 37 1.34 -4.05 6.17
C GLN A 37 0.97 -2.94 7.14
N THR A 38 -0.26 -2.44 7.03
CA THR A 38 -0.80 -1.46 7.97
C THR A 38 -2.31 -1.61 8.08
N GLN A 39 -2.86 -1.08 9.18
CA GLN A 39 -4.30 -0.92 9.37
C GLN A 39 -4.70 0.55 9.31
N ASN A 40 -3.74 1.43 9.01
CA ASN A 40 -3.95 2.86 8.90
C ASN A 40 -3.89 3.29 7.44
N GLU A 41 -4.83 4.15 7.03
CA GLU A 41 -4.87 4.63 5.65
C GLU A 41 -3.63 5.45 5.29
N LYS A 42 -3.11 6.21 6.23
CA LYS A 42 -1.95 7.08 6.01
C LYS A 42 -0.94 6.93 7.12
N PRO A 43 0.32 7.17 6.83
CA PRO A 43 0.90 7.72 5.59
C PRO A 43 1.04 6.71 4.45
N GLY A 44 0.91 5.41 4.70
CA GLY A 44 1.13 4.39 3.70
C GLY A 44 2.56 3.86 3.70
N TRP A 45 2.95 3.19 2.60
CA TRP A 45 4.26 2.55 2.48
C TRP A 45 5.26 3.51 1.82
N ASP A 46 6.41 3.66 2.44
CA ASP A 46 7.47 4.57 1.99
C ASP A 46 8.52 3.89 1.09
N GLY A 47 8.29 2.66 0.68
CA GLY A 47 9.23 1.93 -0.17
C GLY A 47 10.37 1.29 0.60
N ARG A 48 10.25 1.16 1.92
CA ARG A 48 11.28 0.55 2.76
C ARG A 48 10.75 -0.66 3.49
N THR A 49 11.63 -1.63 3.73
CA THR A 49 11.33 -2.82 4.52
C THR A 49 12.44 -3.00 5.53
N ASN A 50 12.07 -3.05 6.82
CA ASN A 50 13.05 -3.13 7.91
C ASN A 50 14.09 -2.00 7.86
N GLY A 51 13.67 -0.80 7.44
CA GLY A 51 14.54 0.36 7.35
C GLY A 51 15.39 0.43 6.07
N GLU A 52 15.34 -0.58 5.23
CA GLU A 52 16.13 -0.64 4.00
C GLU A 52 15.26 -0.32 2.79
N LYS A 53 15.83 0.39 1.82
CA LYS A 53 15.14 0.72 0.58
C LYS A 53 14.93 -0.54 -0.26
N VAL A 54 13.69 -0.74 -0.70
CA VAL A 54 13.37 -1.82 -1.63
C VAL A 54 13.76 -1.37 -3.04
N ALA A 55 14.37 -2.26 -3.81
CA ALA A 55 14.82 -1.96 -5.16
C ALA A 55 13.65 -1.68 -6.10
N LEU A 56 13.92 -0.95 -7.18
CA LEU A 56 12.95 -0.69 -8.25
C LEU A 56 12.34 -2.01 -8.72
N GLN A 57 11.01 -2.11 -8.66
CA GLN A 57 10.30 -3.31 -9.08
C GLN A 57 8.80 -3.07 -9.13
N THR A 58 8.09 -4.00 -9.75
CA THR A 58 6.62 -4.04 -9.66
C THR A 58 6.24 -4.69 -8.33
N VAL A 59 5.33 -4.05 -7.62
CA VAL A 59 4.80 -4.59 -6.36
C VAL A 59 3.31 -4.87 -6.50
N VAL A 60 2.81 -5.79 -5.69
CA VAL A 60 1.39 -6.14 -5.63
C VAL A 60 0.83 -5.57 -4.34
N TRP A 61 -0.26 -4.83 -4.43
CA TRP A 61 -0.93 -4.33 -3.24
C TRP A 61 -2.29 -5.03 -3.07
N MET A 62 -2.68 -5.19 -1.81
CA MET A 62 -3.98 -5.75 -1.44
C MET A 62 -4.58 -4.90 -0.34
N VAL A 63 -5.87 -4.63 -0.44
CA VAL A 63 -6.60 -3.85 0.55
C VAL A 63 -7.91 -4.52 0.90
N GLU A 64 -8.26 -4.51 2.18
CA GLU A 64 -9.57 -4.91 2.66
C GLU A 64 -10.12 -3.79 3.53
N ALA A 65 -11.36 -3.41 3.28
CA ALA A 65 -11.99 -2.32 4.00
C ALA A 65 -13.48 -2.60 4.15
N VAL A 66 -14.07 -2.00 5.19
CA VAL A 66 -15.51 -2.13 5.49
C VAL A 66 -16.17 -0.80 5.15
N ASP A 67 -17.23 -0.83 4.36
CA ASP A 67 -17.97 0.38 4.01
C ASP A 67 -18.93 0.80 5.12
N VAL A 68 -19.65 1.90 4.89
CA VAL A 68 -20.58 2.45 5.89
C VAL A 68 -21.77 1.53 6.18
N ASP A 69 -22.05 0.60 5.30
CA ASP A 69 -23.12 -0.39 5.47
C ASP A 69 -22.61 -1.69 6.10
N GLY A 70 -21.34 -1.77 6.47
CA GLY A 70 -20.75 -2.94 7.09
C GLY A 70 -20.33 -4.02 6.11
N ILE A 71 -20.33 -3.72 4.81
CA ILE A 71 -19.95 -4.68 3.78
C ILE A 71 -18.44 -4.67 3.57
N VAL A 72 -17.84 -5.85 3.53
CA VAL A 72 -16.40 -6.03 3.33
C VAL A 72 -16.08 -5.96 1.83
N HIS A 73 -15.11 -5.14 1.49
CA HIS A 73 -14.60 -5.00 0.13
C HIS A 73 -13.13 -5.38 0.11
N LYS A 74 -12.73 -6.14 -0.92
CA LYS A 74 -11.34 -6.53 -1.15
C LYS A 74 -10.95 -6.13 -2.55
N GLU A 75 -9.80 -5.45 -2.65
CA GLU A 75 -9.24 -5.04 -3.93
C GLU A 75 -7.76 -5.40 -3.97
N GLN A 76 -7.25 -5.61 -5.17
CA GLN A 76 -5.83 -5.84 -5.38
C GLN A 76 -5.41 -5.28 -6.70
N GLY A 77 -4.13 -5.00 -6.83
CA GLY A 77 -3.58 -4.48 -8.07
C GLY A 77 -2.07 -4.45 -8.03
N THR A 78 -1.47 -3.86 -9.04
CA THR A 78 -0.03 -3.73 -9.12
C THR A 78 0.34 -2.27 -9.31
N THR A 79 1.55 -1.92 -8.88
CA THR A 79 2.15 -0.62 -9.15
C THR A 79 3.64 -0.78 -9.26
N VAL A 80 4.31 0.22 -9.80
CA VAL A 80 5.77 0.20 -9.97
C VAL A 80 6.40 1.10 -8.92
N LEU A 81 7.37 0.55 -8.21
CA LEU A 81 8.23 1.32 -7.31
C LEU A 81 9.40 1.84 -8.13
N LEU A 82 9.48 3.14 -8.28
CA LEU A 82 10.55 3.83 -9.01
C LEU A 82 11.55 4.43 -8.02
N ARG A 83 12.83 4.43 -8.40
CA ARG A 83 13.89 5.04 -7.60
C ARG A 83 14.58 6.15 -8.36
#